data_1a25fe1ac92ef0cb9eb1312aa80390cb
#
_entry.id   1a25fe1ac92ef0cb9eb1312aa80390cb
#
_cell.length_a   1.000
_cell.length_b   1.000
_cell.length_c   1.000
_cell.angle_alpha   90.00
_cell.angle_beta   90.00
_cell.angle_gamma   90.00
#
_symmetry.space_group_name_H-M   'P 1'
#
loop_
_entity.id
_entity.type
_entity.pdbx_description
1 polymer ?
#
loop_
_entity_poly.entity_id
_entity_poly.type
_entity_poly.pdbx_seq_one_letter_code
_entity_poly.pdbx_strand_id
1 'polypeptide(L)'
;MPCKFRGFGGGTPKMIKLCQKDTLQSSLFAEGKIPFPAEPGHKDRREQEAFRKFHSYYNFTARFCNADSGHEKGGVEGLVGFARRNYMVPIPRAESLEELNEEILLSCLKYGSHRIEGREKSVDELFEEERAHLLALPAHPYSNIETVESKVNPYATVILDKNRYSVPTSYVGFPVTAILGVDRVEVFQRGKKIAIHERVFGNNKWRLTPDHYLDLLHKRPGAFDSARPIKEWRKNWPESLERLRSRFVASHGETDGTRDFIVVLMLYRNHQAREVEAAVERAVQNGVSCSAGVKLLLLPPNGGTNYKPLHNWPGTEPANVSVYAQLGGLS
;
A
#
# COMPACT_ATOMS: atom_id res chain seq x y z
N MET A 1 22.16 -12.59 -18.21
CA MET A 1 21.14 -11.60 -17.79
C MET A 1 21.61 -10.99 -16.48
N PRO A 2 21.81 -9.69 -16.35
CA PRO A 2 22.27 -9.09 -15.11
C PRO A 2 21.10 -9.07 -14.11
N CYS A 3 21.25 -9.80 -12.98
CA CYS A 3 20.38 -9.67 -11.83
C CYS A 3 20.46 -8.21 -11.32
N LYS A 4 19.41 -7.45 -11.55
CA LYS A 4 19.23 -6.15 -10.91
C LYS A 4 18.91 -6.40 -9.44
N PHE A 5 19.89 -6.34 -8.57
CA PHE A 5 19.65 -6.09 -7.15
C PHE A 5 18.98 -4.72 -7.04
N ARG A 6 17.67 -4.70 -6.90
CA ARG A 6 16.95 -3.49 -6.49
C ARG A 6 17.15 -3.32 -5.00
N GLY A 7 17.52 -2.11 -4.62
CA GLY A 7 17.98 -1.73 -3.33
C GLY A 7 17.08 -2.16 -2.19
N PHE A 8 17.69 -2.50 -1.10
CA PHE A 8 17.07 -2.71 0.18
C PHE A 8 16.40 -1.42 0.65
N GLY A 9 15.19 -1.21 0.19
CA GLY A 9 14.30 -0.21 0.76
C GLY A 9 13.78 -0.74 2.08
N GLY A 10 14.12 -0.08 3.14
CA GLY A 10 13.77 -0.50 4.50
C GLY A 10 14.96 -0.96 5.34
N GLY A 11 16.18 -0.66 4.89
CA GLY A 11 17.39 -0.92 5.65
C GLY A 11 17.31 -0.32 7.05
N THR A 12 17.07 -1.19 8.01
CA THR A 12 17.05 -0.85 9.42
C THR A 12 18.35 -0.13 9.81
N PRO A 13 18.31 0.74 10.84
CA PRO A 13 19.50 1.40 11.38
C PRO A 13 20.68 0.45 11.69
N LYS A 14 20.41 -0.85 11.84
CA LYS A 14 21.44 -1.88 12.06
C LYS A 14 22.35 -2.12 10.86
N MET A 15 21.86 -1.99 9.61
CA MET A 15 22.73 -2.14 8.43
C MET A 15 23.70 -0.97 8.26
N ILE A 16 23.31 0.23 8.64
CA ILE A 16 24.19 1.39 8.65
C ILE A 16 25.32 1.19 9.69
N LYS A 17 25.02 0.56 10.83
CA LYS A 17 26.03 0.25 11.85
C LYS A 17 27.07 -0.78 11.41
N LEU A 18 26.68 -1.79 10.64
CA LEU A 18 27.60 -2.80 10.10
C LEU A 18 28.49 -2.26 8.96
N CYS A 19 28.11 -1.17 8.33
CA CYS A 19 28.80 -0.61 7.17
C CYS A 19 29.79 0.53 7.51
N GLN A 20 30.00 0.86 8.78
CA GLN A 20 30.64 2.14 9.13
C GLN A 20 32.18 2.23 8.94
N LYS A 21 32.92 1.16 8.72
CA LYS A 21 34.38 1.27 8.57
C LYS A 21 34.92 1.28 7.13
N ASP A 22 34.46 0.40 6.27
CA ASP A 22 35.00 0.30 4.90
C ASP A 22 33.92 0.08 3.83
N THR A 23 32.69 -0.13 4.23
CA THR A 23 31.61 -0.63 3.38
C THR A 23 30.58 0.44 2.98
N LEU A 24 30.56 1.61 3.63
CA LEU A 24 29.71 2.74 3.23
C LEU A 24 30.05 3.27 1.83
N GLN A 25 31.31 3.14 1.41
CA GLN A 25 31.70 3.47 0.04
C GLN A 25 31.03 2.57 -0.99
N SER A 26 30.64 1.37 -0.63
CA SER A 26 30.25 0.32 -1.56
C SER A 26 28.76 0.08 -1.67
N SER A 27 27.98 0.19 -0.60
CA SER A 27 26.56 -0.10 -0.63
C SER A 27 25.72 0.98 -1.32
N LEU A 28 26.18 2.22 -1.30
CA LEU A 28 25.52 3.34 -2.00
C LEU A 28 25.73 3.33 -3.51
N PHE A 29 26.70 2.54 -4.03
CA PHE A 29 27.00 2.42 -5.45
C PHE A 29 26.35 1.22 -6.14
N ALA A 30 25.67 0.35 -5.41
CA ALA A 30 25.09 -0.87 -5.98
C ALA A 30 23.90 -0.64 -6.91
N GLU A 31 23.31 0.54 -6.95
CA GLU A 31 22.10 0.81 -7.76
C GLU A 31 22.35 1.33 -9.17
N GLY A 32 23.58 1.35 -9.68
CA GLY A 32 23.86 1.68 -11.10
C GLY A 32 23.45 3.07 -11.55
N LYS A 33 23.05 3.95 -10.66
CA LYS A 33 22.94 5.38 -10.93
C LYS A 33 24.21 6.03 -10.36
N ILE A 34 25.12 6.36 -11.25
CA ILE A 34 26.27 7.20 -10.91
C ILE A 34 25.70 8.45 -10.23
N PRO A 35 26.08 8.75 -8.98
CA PRO A 35 25.59 9.95 -8.28
C PRO A 35 26.08 11.25 -8.91
N PHE A 36 26.71 11.17 -10.08
CA PHE A 36 27.28 12.28 -10.81
C PHE A 36 26.90 12.23 -12.28
N PRO A 37 26.30 13.29 -12.84
CA PRO A 37 26.36 13.50 -14.26
C PRO A 37 27.84 13.75 -14.62
N ALA A 38 28.47 12.76 -15.22
CA ALA A 38 29.77 12.96 -15.86
C ALA A 38 29.52 13.73 -17.15
N GLU A 39 29.70 15.03 -17.13
CA GLU A 39 29.96 15.77 -18.37
C GLU A 39 31.32 15.36 -18.88
N PRO A 40 31.44 14.94 -20.16
CA PRO A 40 32.72 14.58 -20.74
C PRO A 40 33.68 15.79 -20.67
N GLY A 41 34.76 15.64 -19.89
CA GLY A 41 35.85 16.61 -19.87
C GLY A 41 35.99 17.51 -18.64
N HIS A 42 35.07 17.52 -17.69
CA HIS A 42 35.21 18.29 -16.46
C HIS A 42 35.61 17.45 -15.25
N LYS A 43 36.68 17.87 -14.53
CA LYS A 43 37.14 17.26 -13.27
C LYS A 43 36.23 17.58 -12.08
N ASP A 44 35.32 18.53 -12.19
CA ASP A 44 34.43 18.97 -11.13
C ASP A 44 33.18 18.05 -11.06
N ARG A 45 33.21 17.17 -10.10
CA ARG A 45 32.09 16.26 -9.78
C ARG A 45 31.10 17.00 -8.88
N ARG A 46 29.84 17.08 -9.30
CA ARG A 46 28.77 17.60 -8.43
C ARG A 46 28.05 16.43 -7.75
N GLU A 47 28.02 16.47 -6.43
CA GLU A 47 27.19 15.55 -5.65
C GLU A 47 25.70 15.74 -5.97
N GLN A 48 24.98 14.62 -6.13
CA GLN A 48 23.53 14.70 -6.21
C GLN A 48 22.96 15.22 -4.90
N GLU A 49 21.96 16.08 -4.99
CA GLU A 49 21.32 16.72 -3.84
C GLU A 49 20.77 15.69 -2.84
N ALA A 50 20.17 14.61 -3.33
CA ALA A 50 19.66 13.52 -2.49
C ALA A 50 20.77 12.86 -1.66
N PHE A 51 21.94 12.60 -2.26
CA PHE A 51 23.07 12.03 -1.55
C PHE A 51 23.68 13.01 -0.54
N ARG A 52 23.78 14.29 -0.89
CA ARG A 52 24.23 15.34 0.02
C ARG A 52 23.33 15.47 1.25
N LYS A 53 21.99 15.43 1.05
CA LYS A 53 21.03 15.39 2.14
C LYS A 53 21.22 14.18 3.03
N PHE A 54 21.45 13.01 2.43
CA PHE A 54 21.65 11.75 3.16
C PHE A 54 22.90 11.78 4.06
N HIS A 55 24.07 12.11 3.49
CA HIS A 55 25.29 12.13 4.31
C HIS A 55 25.31 13.26 5.34
N SER A 56 24.66 14.41 5.03
CA SER A 56 24.50 15.49 6.00
C SER A 56 23.58 15.08 7.16
N TYR A 57 22.52 14.31 6.87
CA TYR A 57 21.59 13.81 7.90
C TYR A 57 22.29 12.87 8.90
N TYR A 58 23.14 11.98 8.42
CA TYR A 58 23.90 11.06 9.28
C TYR A 58 25.26 11.60 9.74
N ASN A 59 25.60 12.82 9.35
CA ASN A 59 26.82 13.52 9.72
C ASN A 59 28.11 12.72 9.43
N PHE A 60 28.24 12.19 8.22
CA PHE A 60 29.46 11.53 7.76
C PHE A 60 30.05 12.20 6.52
N THR A 61 31.38 12.08 6.35
CA THR A 61 32.07 12.61 5.18
C THR A 61 32.14 11.57 4.07
N ALA A 62 31.63 11.91 2.89
CA ALA A 62 31.71 11.03 1.73
C ALA A 62 33.10 11.13 1.06
N ARG A 63 33.68 9.99 0.70
CA ARG A 63 34.88 9.90 -0.13
C ARG A 63 34.55 9.14 -1.41
N PHE A 64 35.01 9.64 -2.54
CA PHE A 64 34.69 9.11 -3.85
C PHE A 64 35.94 8.56 -4.53
N CYS A 65 35.83 7.34 -5.06
CA CYS A 65 36.88 6.77 -5.89
C CYS A 65 37.02 7.53 -7.23
N ASN A 66 38.17 7.44 -7.84
CA ASN A 66 38.37 8.02 -9.16
C ASN A 66 37.50 7.35 -10.23
N ALA A 67 37.10 8.10 -11.25
CA ALA A 67 36.45 7.52 -12.41
C ALA A 67 37.37 6.48 -13.05
N ASP A 68 36.79 5.38 -13.53
CA ASP A 68 37.51 4.27 -14.19
C ASP A 68 38.56 3.53 -13.33
N SER A 69 38.62 3.82 -12.02
CA SER A 69 39.55 3.17 -11.09
C SER A 69 38.86 1.99 -10.37
N GLY A 70 38.54 0.92 -11.10
CA GLY A 70 37.90 -0.29 -10.57
C GLY A 70 38.70 -0.94 -9.43
N HIS A 71 40.05 -0.81 -9.46
CA HIS A 71 40.94 -1.35 -8.41
C HIS A 71 40.74 -0.70 -7.02
N GLU A 72 40.26 0.55 -6.96
CA GLU A 72 39.93 1.23 -5.71
C GLU A 72 38.67 0.65 -5.05
N LYS A 73 37.89 -0.19 -5.77
CA LYS A 73 36.67 -0.86 -5.32
C LYS A 73 36.82 -2.35 -5.01
N GLY A 74 38.05 -2.87 -5.00
CA GLY A 74 38.31 -4.31 -4.87
C GLY A 74 37.67 -4.97 -3.65
N GLY A 75 37.59 -4.25 -2.50
CA GLY A 75 36.92 -4.74 -1.30
C GLY A 75 35.43 -5.01 -1.50
N VAL A 76 34.73 -4.22 -2.31
CA VAL A 76 33.28 -4.38 -2.58
C VAL A 76 33.01 -5.60 -3.43
N GLU A 77 33.77 -5.78 -4.50
CA GLU A 77 33.64 -6.93 -5.39
C GLU A 77 33.92 -8.23 -4.65
N GLY A 78 34.95 -8.22 -3.79
CA GLY A 78 35.26 -9.32 -2.86
C GLY A 78 34.09 -9.63 -1.93
N LEU A 79 33.46 -8.62 -1.32
CA LEU A 79 32.32 -8.77 -0.43
C LEU A 79 31.08 -9.32 -1.14
N VAL A 80 30.78 -8.83 -2.35
CA VAL A 80 29.67 -9.36 -3.17
C VAL A 80 29.92 -10.82 -3.52
N GLY A 81 31.15 -11.17 -3.91
CA GLY A 81 31.54 -12.55 -4.17
C GLY A 81 31.44 -13.44 -2.93
N PHE A 82 31.85 -12.94 -1.78
CA PHE A 82 31.71 -13.63 -0.48
C PHE A 82 30.23 -13.87 -0.15
N ALA A 83 29.39 -12.84 -0.18
CA ALA A 83 27.96 -12.95 0.14
C ALA A 83 27.25 -13.96 -0.77
N ARG A 84 27.56 -13.93 -2.08
CA ARG A 84 26.99 -14.91 -3.01
C ARG A 84 27.37 -16.35 -2.69
N ARG A 85 28.62 -16.60 -2.36
CA ARG A 85 29.09 -17.97 -2.05
C ARG A 85 28.62 -18.47 -0.68
N ASN A 86 28.51 -17.59 0.31
CA ASN A 86 28.24 -18.01 1.69
C ASN A 86 26.77 -17.89 2.09
N TYR A 87 25.98 -17.00 1.46
CA TYR A 87 24.58 -16.76 1.83
C TYR A 87 23.59 -17.14 0.73
N MET A 88 24.08 -17.34 -0.51
CA MET A 88 23.22 -17.64 -1.67
C MET A 88 23.52 -19.02 -2.29
N VAL A 89 24.28 -19.85 -1.60
CA VAL A 89 24.58 -21.23 -2.04
C VAL A 89 24.37 -22.17 -0.86
N PRO A 90 23.47 -23.17 -1.00
CA PRO A 90 22.56 -23.41 -2.12
C PRO A 90 21.58 -22.26 -2.33
N ILE A 91 20.98 -22.16 -3.52
CA ILE A 91 20.02 -21.07 -3.81
C ILE A 91 18.92 -21.08 -2.76
N PRO A 92 18.75 -19.99 -1.97
CA PRO A 92 17.77 -19.93 -0.91
C PRO A 92 16.36 -20.02 -1.48
N ARG A 93 15.46 -20.68 -0.76
CA ARG A 93 14.05 -20.81 -1.11
C ARG A 93 13.26 -20.09 -0.02
N ALA A 94 12.54 -19.05 -0.38
CA ALA A 94 11.69 -18.28 0.50
C ALA A 94 10.36 -17.98 -0.18
N GLU A 95 9.29 -17.88 0.59
CA GLU A 95 7.96 -17.54 0.07
C GLU A 95 7.81 -16.04 -0.21
N SER A 96 8.63 -15.21 0.42
CA SER A 96 8.65 -13.76 0.25
C SER A 96 10.06 -13.19 0.27
N LEU A 97 10.21 -11.94 -0.22
CA LEU A 97 11.48 -11.21 -0.13
C LEU A 97 11.81 -10.83 1.32
N GLU A 98 10.81 -10.61 2.14
CA GLU A 98 10.96 -10.31 3.56
C GLU A 98 11.60 -11.48 4.30
N GLU A 99 11.11 -12.68 4.10
CA GLU A 99 11.65 -13.92 4.66
C GLU A 99 13.11 -14.13 4.22
N LEU A 100 13.38 -13.99 2.91
CA LEU A 100 14.74 -14.09 2.37
C LEU A 100 15.68 -13.06 3.00
N ASN A 101 15.22 -11.84 3.20
CA ASN A 101 16.02 -10.78 3.83
C ASN A 101 16.33 -11.08 5.30
N GLU A 102 15.39 -11.66 6.03
CA GLU A 102 15.58 -12.08 7.42
C GLU A 102 16.61 -13.21 7.51
N GLU A 103 16.54 -14.22 6.67
CA GLU A 103 17.51 -15.32 6.61
C GLU A 103 18.93 -14.83 6.30
N ILE A 104 19.08 -13.95 5.30
CA ILE A 104 20.37 -13.34 4.95
C ILE A 104 20.89 -12.50 6.10
N LEU A 105 20.03 -11.72 6.76
CA LEU A 105 20.43 -10.92 7.92
C LEU A 105 20.94 -11.79 9.08
N LEU A 106 20.25 -12.88 9.40
CA LEU A 106 20.68 -13.84 10.42
C LEU A 106 22.03 -14.46 10.05
N SER A 107 22.23 -14.79 8.77
CA SER A 107 23.52 -15.32 8.30
C SER A 107 24.65 -14.30 8.39
N CYS A 108 24.38 -13.04 8.09
CA CYS A 108 25.33 -11.94 8.27
C CYS A 108 25.69 -11.72 9.76
N LEU A 109 24.71 -11.83 10.65
CA LEU A 109 24.93 -11.68 12.09
C LEU A 109 25.78 -12.83 12.67
N LYS A 110 25.61 -14.06 12.18
CA LYS A 110 26.44 -15.21 12.57
C LYS A 110 27.91 -15.01 12.20
N TYR A 111 28.21 -14.24 11.16
CA TYR A 111 29.59 -13.93 10.78
C TYR A 111 30.35 -13.14 11.85
N GLY A 112 29.66 -12.46 12.74
CA GLY A 112 30.27 -11.72 13.85
C GLY A 112 31.17 -12.56 14.76
N SER A 113 30.88 -13.85 14.91
CA SER A 113 31.73 -14.79 15.68
C SER A 113 33.02 -15.22 14.95
N HIS A 114 33.16 -14.89 13.67
CA HIS A 114 34.34 -15.25 12.89
C HIS A 114 35.58 -14.48 13.33
N ARG A 115 36.74 -15.16 13.32
CA ARG A 115 38.04 -14.55 13.52
C ARG A 115 38.75 -14.39 12.18
N ILE A 116 39.15 -13.17 11.89
CA ILE A 116 39.93 -12.85 10.68
C ILE A 116 41.36 -13.36 10.92
N GLU A 117 41.93 -14.01 9.91
CA GLU A 117 43.32 -14.50 9.97
C GLU A 117 44.29 -13.38 10.38
N GLY A 118 45.15 -13.64 11.32
CA GLY A 118 46.07 -12.66 11.89
C GLY A 118 45.45 -11.69 12.93
N ARG A 119 44.18 -11.90 13.35
CA ARG A 119 43.54 -11.17 14.45
C ARG A 119 43.22 -12.09 15.60
N GLU A 120 43.47 -11.64 16.83
CA GLU A 120 43.16 -12.40 18.05
C GLU A 120 41.67 -12.34 18.41
N LYS A 121 41.03 -11.21 18.09
CA LYS A 121 39.65 -10.92 18.43
C LYS A 121 38.69 -11.27 17.27
N SER A 122 37.50 -11.71 17.65
CA SER A 122 36.39 -11.88 16.66
C SER A 122 35.90 -10.56 16.12
N VAL A 123 35.12 -10.63 15.02
CA VAL A 123 34.51 -9.43 14.39
C VAL A 123 33.60 -8.71 15.38
N ASP A 124 32.80 -9.46 16.19
CA ASP A 124 31.93 -8.87 17.21
C ASP A 124 32.72 -8.15 18.31
N GLU A 125 33.79 -8.74 18.79
CA GLU A 125 34.65 -8.13 19.82
C GLU A 125 35.30 -6.83 19.30
N LEU A 126 35.79 -6.83 18.06
CA LEU A 126 36.34 -5.63 17.40
C LEU A 126 35.25 -4.58 17.18
N PHE A 127 34.02 -5.01 16.83
CA PHE A 127 32.91 -4.11 16.63
C PHE A 127 32.46 -3.44 17.95
N GLU A 128 32.43 -4.16 19.06
CA GLU A 128 32.08 -3.54 20.35
C GLU A 128 33.12 -2.49 20.80
N GLU A 129 34.37 -2.67 20.49
CA GLU A 129 35.42 -1.66 20.73
C GLU A 129 35.19 -0.42 19.87
N GLU A 130 34.86 -0.62 18.57
CA GLU A 130 34.55 0.46 17.63
C GLU A 130 33.29 1.20 18.00
N ARG A 131 32.30 0.48 18.54
CA ARG A 131 30.97 1.03 18.87
C ARG A 131 31.04 2.22 19.83
N ALA A 132 32.02 2.25 20.72
CA ALA A 132 32.25 3.36 21.64
C ALA A 132 32.61 4.68 20.89
N HIS A 133 33.16 4.56 19.69
CA HIS A 133 33.59 5.70 18.87
C HIS A 133 32.56 6.12 17.78
N LEU A 134 31.45 5.38 17.68
CA LEU A 134 30.42 5.68 16.69
C LEU A 134 29.49 6.78 17.19
N LEU A 135 29.11 7.68 16.28
CA LEU A 135 28.08 8.69 16.57
C LEU A 135 26.72 8.03 16.85
N ALA A 136 25.96 8.65 17.74
CA ALA A 136 24.58 8.23 17.96
C ALA A 136 23.76 8.42 16.67
N LEU A 137 22.96 7.41 16.32
CA LEU A 137 22.06 7.53 15.19
C LEU A 137 20.93 8.50 15.52
N PRO A 138 20.44 9.28 14.52
CA PRO A 138 19.24 10.09 14.68
C PRO A 138 18.05 9.24 15.14
N ALA A 139 17.14 9.87 15.91
CA ALA A 139 15.95 9.19 16.45
C ALA A 139 15.07 8.56 15.37
N HIS A 140 15.04 9.17 14.18
CA HIS A 140 14.31 8.66 13.02
C HIS A 140 15.27 8.30 11.89
N PRO A 141 14.98 7.27 11.09
CA PRO A 141 15.76 6.98 9.90
C PRO A 141 15.58 8.09 8.86
N TYR A 142 16.60 8.29 8.00
CA TYR A 142 16.48 9.20 6.86
C TYR A 142 15.30 8.79 5.98
N SER A 143 14.41 9.74 5.76
CA SER A 143 13.23 9.50 4.93
C SER A 143 13.60 9.68 3.46
N ASN A 144 13.67 8.57 2.73
CA ASN A 144 13.88 8.59 1.28
C ASN A 144 12.55 8.81 0.56
N ILE A 145 11.99 10.02 0.73
CA ILE A 145 10.76 10.44 0.08
C ILE A 145 11.04 11.52 -0.96
N GLU A 146 10.29 11.46 -2.04
CA GLU A 146 10.25 12.48 -3.06
C GLU A 146 8.88 13.17 -3.02
N THR A 147 8.87 14.50 -2.98
CA THR A 147 7.64 15.29 -3.02
C THR A 147 7.46 15.85 -4.41
N VAL A 148 6.33 15.56 -5.03
CA VAL A 148 5.99 15.97 -6.40
C VAL A 148 4.68 16.73 -6.41
N GLU A 149 4.69 17.92 -6.95
CA GLU A 149 3.47 18.69 -7.27
C GLU A 149 2.85 18.16 -8.56
N SER A 150 1.55 17.91 -8.56
CA SER A 150 0.83 17.38 -9.72
C SER A 150 -0.58 17.94 -9.76
N LYS A 151 -1.29 17.71 -10.88
CA LYS A 151 -2.70 18.07 -11.05
C LYS A 151 -3.51 16.82 -11.37
N VAL A 152 -4.67 16.71 -10.73
CA VAL A 152 -5.58 15.58 -10.99
C VAL A 152 -6.19 15.74 -12.38
N ASN A 153 -6.02 14.74 -13.22
CA ASN A 153 -6.54 14.73 -14.59
C ASN A 153 -8.05 14.36 -14.64
N PRO A 154 -8.72 14.49 -15.79
CA PRO A 154 -10.14 14.17 -15.94
C PRO A 154 -10.52 12.71 -15.65
N TYR A 155 -9.56 11.80 -15.64
CA TYR A 155 -9.76 10.39 -15.28
C TYR A 155 -9.66 10.14 -13.77
N ALA A 156 -9.62 11.21 -12.95
CA ALA A 156 -9.41 11.16 -11.52
C ALA A 156 -8.11 10.40 -11.15
N THR A 157 -7.03 10.67 -11.89
CA THR A 157 -5.71 10.12 -11.61
C THR A 157 -4.64 11.19 -11.60
N VAL A 158 -3.58 10.94 -10.85
CA VAL A 158 -2.31 11.68 -10.89
C VAL A 158 -1.27 10.82 -11.58
N ILE A 159 -0.37 11.46 -12.34
CA ILE A 159 0.73 10.78 -13.03
C ILE A 159 2.01 11.04 -12.22
N LEU A 160 2.57 9.98 -11.66
CA LEU A 160 3.78 10.02 -10.83
C LEU A 160 4.72 8.92 -11.30
N ASP A 161 5.96 9.24 -11.52
CA ASP A 161 6.98 8.28 -12.01
C ASP A 161 6.48 7.45 -13.20
N LYS A 162 5.84 8.12 -14.18
CA LYS A 162 5.23 7.53 -15.40
C LYS A 162 4.09 6.53 -15.16
N ASN A 163 3.58 6.42 -13.93
CA ASN A 163 2.48 5.57 -13.54
C ASN A 163 1.27 6.39 -13.09
N ARG A 164 0.08 5.82 -13.14
CA ARG A 164 -1.18 6.49 -12.80
C ARG A 164 -1.76 5.95 -11.52
N TYR A 165 -2.06 6.86 -10.59
CA TYR A 165 -2.65 6.56 -9.30
C TYR A 165 -3.99 7.29 -9.17
N SER A 166 -5.04 6.56 -8.80
CA SER A 166 -6.37 7.16 -8.68
C SER A 166 -6.49 8.02 -7.42
N VAL A 167 -7.32 9.04 -7.51
CA VAL A 167 -7.78 9.83 -6.38
C VAL A 167 -9.30 9.97 -6.45
N PRO A 168 -10.01 10.33 -5.35
CA PRO A 168 -11.45 10.51 -5.42
C PRO A 168 -11.85 11.53 -6.50
N THR A 169 -12.92 11.22 -7.25
CA THR A 169 -13.37 12.00 -8.40
C THR A 169 -13.71 13.44 -8.06
N SER A 170 -14.01 13.76 -6.80
CA SER A 170 -14.24 15.12 -6.31
C SER A 170 -13.03 16.05 -6.43
N TYR A 171 -11.83 15.50 -6.60
CA TYR A 171 -10.58 16.27 -6.72
C TYR A 171 -10.11 16.48 -8.15
N VAL A 172 -10.90 16.09 -9.16
CA VAL A 172 -10.56 16.33 -10.57
C VAL A 172 -10.34 17.81 -10.84
N GLY A 173 -9.21 18.13 -11.48
CA GLY A 173 -8.81 19.50 -11.79
C GLY A 173 -8.06 20.24 -10.68
N PHE A 174 -8.02 19.73 -9.46
CA PHE A 174 -7.30 20.37 -8.36
C PHE A 174 -5.79 20.05 -8.39
N PRO A 175 -4.95 21.00 -7.94
CA PRO A 175 -3.55 20.72 -7.65
C PRO A 175 -3.44 19.85 -6.39
N VAL A 176 -2.49 18.94 -6.39
CA VAL A 176 -2.20 18.01 -5.31
C VAL A 176 -0.71 17.84 -5.11
N THR A 177 -0.33 17.55 -3.90
CA THR A 177 1.06 17.20 -3.54
C THR A 177 1.12 15.71 -3.31
N ALA A 178 2.01 15.02 -4.04
CA ALA A 178 2.23 13.59 -3.86
C ALA A 178 3.57 13.34 -3.17
N ILE A 179 3.57 12.43 -2.22
CA ILE A 179 4.76 11.94 -1.52
C ILE A 179 5.02 10.51 -2.01
N LEU A 180 6.15 10.35 -2.70
CA LEU A 180 6.60 9.06 -3.20
C LEU A 180 7.60 8.47 -2.19
N GLY A 181 7.14 7.49 -1.43
CA GLY A 181 8.00 6.67 -0.58
C GLY A 181 8.58 5.47 -1.33
N VAL A 182 9.24 4.58 -0.62
CA VAL A 182 9.80 3.35 -1.18
C VAL A 182 8.69 2.40 -1.63
N ASP A 183 7.70 2.15 -0.74
CA ASP A 183 6.67 1.13 -0.94
C ASP A 183 5.30 1.74 -1.23
N ARG A 184 5.10 3.04 -0.97
CA ARG A 184 3.80 3.70 -1.05
C ARG A 184 3.88 5.07 -1.69
N VAL A 185 2.75 5.47 -2.25
CA VAL A 185 2.48 6.80 -2.77
C VAL A 185 1.32 7.37 -1.97
N GLU A 186 1.51 8.53 -1.38
CA GLU A 186 0.48 9.26 -0.66
C GLU A 186 0.17 10.55 -1.40
N VAL A 187 -1.12 10.85 -1.58
CA VAL A 187 -1.56 12.06 -2.28
C VAL A 187 -2.31 12.97 -1.31
N PHE A 188 -1.92 14.22 -1.29
CA PHE A 188 -2.46 15.24 -0.40
C PHE A 188 -3.07 16.40 -1.19
N GLN A 189 -4.14 16.96 -0.67
CA GLN A 189 -4.72 18.19 -1.15
C GLN A 189 -4.93 19.14 0.04
N ARG A 190 -4.27 20.30 0.00
CA ARG A 190 -4.28 21.30 1.09
C ARG A 190 -3.97 20.68 2.47
N GLY A 191 -2.94 19.82 2.53
CA GLY A 191 -2.52 19.15 3.76
C GLY A 191 -3.38 17.94 4.18
N LYS A 192 -4.54 17.70 3.54
CA LYS A 192 -5.38 16.54 3.80
C LYS A 192 -4.95 15.38 2.89
N LYS A 193 -4.67 14.21 3.48
CA LYS A 193 -4.44 12.98 2.72
C LYS A 193 -5.74 12.53 2.04
N ILE A 194 -5.72 12.41 0.72
CA ILE A 194 -6.89 12.06 -0.10
C ILE A 194 -6.79 10.67 -0.72
N ALA A 195 -5.58 10.14 -0.88
CA ALA A 195 -5.36 8.78 -1.37
C ALA A 195 -4.03 8.21 -0.87
N ILE A 196 -3.98 6.89 -0.77
CA ILE A 196 -2.77 6.12 -0.51
C ILE A 196 -2.78 4.90 -1.42
N HIS A 197 -1.62 4.59 -2.02
CA HIS A 197 -1.45 3.44 -2.90
C HIS A 197 -0.11 2.76 -2.62
N GLU A 198 -0.03 1.48 -2.90
CA GLU A 198 1.26 0.81 -3.06
C GLU A 198 1.97 1.38 -4.29
N ARG A 199 3.27 1.66 -4.13
CA ARG A 199 4.08 2.16 -5.24
C ARG A 199 4.24 1.09 -6.31
N VAL A 200 4.02 1.48 -7.54
CA VAL A 200 4.18 0.60 -8.71
C VAL A 200 5.43 1.01 -9.46
N PHE A 201 6.32 0.05 -9.69
CA PHE A 201 7.55 0.24 -10.45
C PHE A 201 7.34 -0.14 -11.92
N GLY A 202 8.07 0.56 -12.80
CA GLY A 202 7.93 0.44 -14.25
C GLY A 202 7.18 1.61 -14.86
N ASN A 203 6.69 1.47 -16.09
CA ASN A 203 6.08 2.57 -16.83
C ASN A 203 4.64 2.24 -17.23
N ASN A 204 3.80 3.26 -17.34
CA ASN A 204 2.43 3.19 -17.85
C ASN A 204 1.49 2.23 -17.12
N LYS A 205 1.78 1.91 -15.86
CA LYS A 205 0.90 1.09 -15.03
C LYS A 205 -0.17 1.96 -14.37
N TRP A 206 -1.30 1.31 -14.06
CA TRP A 206 -2.44 1.94 -13.41
C TRP A 206 -2.67 1.28 -12.06
N ARG A 207 -2.75 2.10 -10.99
CA ARG A 207 -3.17 1.68 -9.68
C ARG A 207 -4.47 2.40 -9.34
N LEU A 208 -5.59 1.69 -9.52
CA LEU A 208 -6.92 2.26 -9.37
C LEU A 208 -7.59 1.68 -8.14
N THR A 209 -8.12 2.55 -7.30
CA THR A 209 -8.97 2.18 -6.16
C THR A 209 -10.42 2.39 -6.59
N PRO A 210 -11.25 1.34 -6.67
CA PRO A 210 -12.63 1.44 -7.15
C PRO A 210 -13.46 2.44 -6.37
N ASP A 211 -13.25 2.51 -5.05
CA ASP A 211 -13.97 3.44 -4.17
C ASP A 211 -13.88 4.90 -4.60
N HIS A 212 -12.77 5.32 -5.19
CA HIS A 212 -12.59 6.69 -5.68
C HIS A 212 -13.60 7.10 -6.75
N TYR A 213 -14.25 6.13 -7.40
CA TYR A 213 -15.18 6.34 -8.53
C TYR A 213 -16.63 6.09 -8.16
N LEU A 214 -16.92 5.44 -7.01
CA LEU A 214 -18.30 5.02 -6.67
C LEU A 214 -19.28 6.20 -6.60
N ASP A 215 -18.87 7.35 -6.06
CA ASP A 215 -19.75 8.53 -5.98
C ASP A 215 -20.14 9.07 -7.37
N LEU A 216 -19.21 9.03 -8.33
CA LEU A 216 -19.51 9.41 -9.72
C LEU A 216 -20.40 8.36 -10.39
N LEU A 217 -20.11 7.08 -10.18
CA LEU A 217 -20.89 5.99 -10.76
C LEU A 217 -22.30 5.90 -10.17
N HIS A 218 -22.47 6.25 -8.90
CA HIS A 218 -23.81 6.37 -8.29
C HIS A 218 -24.66 7.45 -9.00
N LYS A 219 -24.03 8.57 -9.38
CA LYS A 219 -24.70 9.62 -10.17
C LYS A 219 -24.94 9.20 -11.63
N ARG A 220 -24.12 8.31 -12.18
CA ARG A 220 -24.15 7.84 -13.57
C ARG A 220 -24.05 6.31 -13.65
N PRO A 221 -25.07 5.58 -13.19
CA PRO A 221 -25.01 4.11 -13.08
C PRO A 221 -24.80 3.39 -14.42
N GLY A 222 -25.25 3.94 -15.54
CA GLY A 222 -24.99 3.37 -16.86
C GLY A 222 -23.52 3.26 -17.26
N ALA A 223 -22.61 3.96 -16.57
CA ALA A 223 -21.17 3.83 -16.79
C ALA A 223 -20.52 2.72 -15.95
N PHE A 224 -21.26 2.06 -15.04
CA PHE A 224 -20.72 1.12 -14.07
C PHE A 224 -19.95 -0.04 -14.72
N ASP A 225 -20.57 -0.74 -15.65
CA ASP A 225 -19.97 -1.91 -16.30
C ASP A 225 -18.81 -1.56 -17.24
N SER A 226 -18.79 -0.36 -17.78
CA SER A 226 -17.73 0.12 -18.67
C SER A 226 -16.52 0.68 -17.92
N ALA A 227 -16.69 1.06 -16.65
CA ALA A 227 -15.65 1.69 -15.85
C ALA A 227 -14.48 0.74 -15.57
N ARG A 228 -13.28 1.12 -15.99
CA ARG A 228 -12.05 0.31 -15.81
C ARG A 228 -11.81 -0.13 -14.36
N PRO A 229 -11.90 0.74 -13.34
CA PRO A 229 -11.68 0.33 -11.96
C PRO A 229 -12.68 -0.73 -11.49
N ILE A 230 -13.91 -0.69 -11.97
CA ILE A 230 -14.92 -1.71 -11.65
C ILE A 230 -14.62 -3.04 -12.38
N LYS A 231 -14.24 -2.98 -13.66
CA LYS A 231 -13.85 -4.18 -14.42
C LYS A 231 -12.66 -4.91 -13.78
N GLU A 232 -11.67 -4.15 -13.28
CA GLU A 232 -10.51 -4.72 -12.62
C GLU A 232 -10.88 -5.32 -11.25
N TRP A 233 -11.71 -4.64 -10.46
CA TRP A 233 -12.18 -5.12 -9.16
C TRP A 233 -13.07 -6.36 -9.27
N ARG A 234 -13.99 -6.36 -10.24
CA ARG A 234 -14.96 -7.43 -10.49
C ARG A 234 -14.33 -8.80 -10.74
N LYS A 235 -13.08 -8.84 -11.21
CA LYS A 235 -12.35 -10.10 -11.40
C LYS A 235 -12.13 -10.88 -10.10
N ASN A 236 -12.09 -10.18 -8.97
CA ASN A 236 -11.72 -10.73 -7.68
C ASN A 236 -12.84 -10.63 -6.62
N TRP A 237 -14.03 -10.13 -6.97
CA TRP A 237 -15.08 -10.03 -5.97
C TRP A 237 -15.87 -11.35 -5.84
N PRO A 238 -16.55 -11.60 -4.69
CA PRO A 238 -17.34 -12.83 -4.48
C PRO A 238 -18.52 -12.93 -5.44
N GLU A 239 -18.87 -14.14 -5.85
CA GLU A 239 -20.04 -14.42 -6.71
C GLU A 239 -21.35 -13.90 -6.11
N SER A 240 -21.46 -13.87 -4.78
CA SER A 240 -22.61 -13.33 -4.06
C SER A 240 -22.92 -11.88 -4.42
N LEU A 241 -21.90 -11.06 -4.72
CA LEU A 241 -22.08 -9.68 -5.20
C LEU A 241 -22.74 -9.64 -6.58
N GLU A 242 -22.38 -10.53 -7.50
CA GLU A 242 -23.02 -10.62 -8.82
C GLU A 242 -24.50 -11.07 -8.70
N ARG A 243 -24.76 -12.04 -7.85
CA ARG A 243 -26.13 -12.51 -7.59
C ARG A 243 -26.98 -11.41 -6.98
N LEU A 244 -26.43 -10.64 -6.04
CA LEU A 244 -27.14 -9.52 -5.43
C LEU A 244 -27.43 -8.43 -6.46
N ARG A 245 -26.43 -8.05 -7.28
CA ARG A 245 -26.60 -7.08 -8.35
C ARG A 245 -27.71 -7.50 -9.32
N SER A 246 -27.64 -8.74 -9.82
CA SER A 246 -28.65 -9.26 -10.75
C SER A 246 -30.05 -9.19 -10.15
N ARG A 247 -30.20 -9.46 -8.86
CA ARG A 247 -31.51 -9.33 -8.18
C ARG A 247 -31.97 -7.88 -8.09
N PHE A 248 -31.10 -6.94 -7.75
CA PHE A 248 -31.45 -5.54 -7.67
C PHE A 248 -31.87 -4.99 -9.06
N VAL A 249 -31.16 -5.37 -10.12
CA VAL A 249 -31.50 -5.03 -11.49
C VAL A 249 -32.85 -5.64 -11.91
N ALA A 250 -33.09 -6.90 -11.56
CA ALA A 250 -34.37 -7.55 -11.85
C ALA A 250 -35.55 -6.89 -11.12
N SER A 251 -35.34 -6.38 -9.91
CA SER A 251 -36.39 -5.76 -9.09
C SER A 251 -36.66 -4.29 -9.45
N HIS A 252 -35.63 -3.52 -9.82
CA HIS A 252 -35.72 -2.06 -9.95
C HIS A 252 -35.28 -1.54 -11.34
N GLY A 253 -34.94 -2.44 -12.27
CA GLY A 253 -34.38 -2.09 -13.56
C GLY A 253 -32.88 -1.77 -13.53
N GLU A 254 -32.28 -1.68 -14.71
CA GLU A 254 -30.81 -1.55 -14.86
C GLU A 254 -30.24 -0.34 -14.13
N THR A 255 -30.87 0.83 -14.31
CA THR A 255 -30.35 2.09 -13.77
C THR A 255 -30.46 2.18 -12.24
N ASP A 256 -31.67 1.95 -11.72
CA ASP A 256 -31.93 2.12 -10.27
C ASP A 256 -31.40 0.93 -9.47
N GLY A 257 -31.50 -0.29 -10.01
CA GLY A 257 -30.90 -1.46 -9.40
C GLY A 257 -29.38 -1.38 -9.32
N THR A 258 -28.72 -0.89 -10.39
CA THR A 258 -27.26 -0.64 -10.35
C THR A 258 -26.90 0.48 -9.38
N ARG A 259 -27.69 1.56 -9.34
CA ARG A 259 -27.47 2.66 -8.37
C ARG A 259 -27.55 2.16 -6.93
N ASP A 260 -28.56 1.37 -6.63
CA ASP A 260 -28.75 0.80 -5.29
C ASP A 260 -27.65 -0.22 -4.94
N PHE A 261 -27.20 -1.02 -5.91
CA PHE A 261 -26.06 -1.91 -5.74
C PHE A 261 -24.75 -1.15 -5.45
N ILE A 262 -24.51 0.00 -6.08
CA ILE A 262 -23.34 0.86 -5.78
C ILE A 262 -23.36 1.30 -4.32
N VAL A 263 -24.54 1.56 -3.74
CA VAL A 263 -24.65 1.87 -2.30
C VAL A 263 -24.16 0.71 -1.42
N VAL A 264 -24.38 -0.54 -1.85
CA VAL A 264 -23.80 -1.70 -1.14
C VAL A 264 -22.28 -1.72 -1.25
N LEU A 265 -21.72 -1.41 -2.42
CA LEU A 265 -20.26 -1.32 -2.58
C LEU A 265 -19.64 -0.20 -1.73
N MET A 266 -20.36 0.90 -1.49
CA MET A 266 -19.89 1.98 -0.60
C MET A 266 -19.80 1.55 0.87
N LEU A 267 -20.43 0.45 1.27
CA LEU A 267 -20.34 -0.06 2.65
C LEU A 267 -18.91 -0.49 3.03
N TYR A 268 -18.10 -0.89 2.05
CA TYR A 268 -16.68 -1.20 2.27
C TYR A 268 -15.84 -0.01 2.77
N ARG A 269 -16.36 1.21 2.72
CA ARG A 269 -15.72 2.41 3.31
C ARG A 269 -15.69 2.36 4.84
N ASN A 270 -16.72 1.79 5.45
CA ASN A 270 -16.98 1.90 6.89
C ASN A 270 -17.01 0.54 7.59
N HIS A 271 -17.00 -0.56 6.85
CA HIS A 271 -17.08 -1.91 7.35
C HIS A 271 -15.97 -2.79 6.80
N GLN A 272 -15.57 -3.80 7.56
CA GLN A 272 -14.59 -4.77 7.08
C GLN A 272 -15.15 -5.59 5.91
N ALA A 273 -14.29 -5.98 4.96
CA ALA A 273 -14.72 -6.74 3.79
C ALA A 273 -15.51 -8.00 4.16
N ARG A 274 -15.04 -8.75 5.16
CA ARG A 274 -15.71 -9.97 5.64
C ARG A 274 -17.13 -9.72 6.17
N GLU A 275 -17.35 -8.59 6.83
CA GLU A 275 -18.66 -8.22 7.36
C GLU A 275 -19.65 -7.90 6.23
N VAL A 276 -19.18 -7.13 5.24
CA VAL A 276 -19.99 -6.78 4.07
C VAL A 276 -20.32 -8.03 3.26
N GLU A 277 -19.34 -8.89 2.99
CA GLU A 277 -19.51 -10.13 2.25
C GLU A 277 -20.50 -11.07 2.95
N ALA A 278 -20.39 -11.27 4.26
CA ALA A 278 -21.33 -12.06 5.05
C ALA A 278 -22.75 -11.48 5.05
N ALA A 279 -22.88 -10.13 5.07
CA ALA A 279 -24.17 -9.47 4.94
C ALA A 279 -24.78 -9.66 3.54
N VAL A 280 -23.96 -9.58 2.50
CA VAL A 280 -24.34 -9.82 1.11
C VAL A 280 -24.82 -11.26 0.91
N GLU A 281 -24.11 -12.26 1.44
CA GLU A 281 -24.53 -13.66 1.37
C GLU A 281 -25.89 -13.88 2.05
N ARG A 282 -26.07 -13.34 3.26
CA ARG A 282 -27.37 -13.39 3.96
C ARG A 282 -28.46 -12.67 3.17
N ALA A 283 -28.15 -11.54 2.55
CA ALA A 283 -29.10 -10.81 1.72
C ALA A 283 -29.54 -11.61 0.50
N VAL A 284 -28.62 -12.32 -0.14
CA VAL A 284 -28.93 -13.22 -1.27
C VAL A 284 -29.82 -14.38 -0.79
N GLN A 285 -29.52 -15.00 0.33
CA GLN A 285 -30.31 -16.12 0.90
C GLN A 285 -31.71 -15.66 1.27
N ASN A 286 -31.85 -14.49 1.90
CA ASN A 286 -33.14 -13.95 2.40
C ASN A 286 -33.96 -13.24 1.30
N GLY A 287 -33.49 -13.22 0.05
CA GLY A 287 -34.24 -12.59 -1.02
C GLY A 287 -34.30 -11.07 -0.98
N VAL A 288 -33.33 -10.43 -0.29
CA VAL A 288 -33.26 -8.97 -0.19
C VAL A 288 -33.05 -8.35 -1.57
N SER A 289 -33.84 -7.31 -1.88
CA SER A 289 -33.85 -6.64 -3.18
C SER A 289 -33.38 -5.18 -3.15
N CYS A 290 -32.95 -4.67 -1.98
CA CYS A 290 -32.47 -3.27 -1.85
C CYS A 290 -31.31 -3.13 -0.88
N SER A 291 -30.52 -2.05 -1.02
CA SER A 291 -29.36 -1.75 -0.18
C SER A 291 -29.71 -1.51 1.28
N ALA A 292 -30.90 -1.00 1.56
CA ALA A 292 -31.37 -0.80 2.94
C ALA A 292 -31.47 -2.14 3.71
N GLY A 293 -31.95 -3.20 3.05
CA GLY A 293 -31.97 -4.52 3.64
C GLY A 293 -30.57 -5.09 3.93
N VAL A 294 -29.61 -4.85 3.05
CA VAL A 294 -28.21 -5.24 3.27
C VAL A 294 -27.62 -4.50 4.47
N LYS A 295 -27.90 -3.19 4.61
CA LYS A 295 -27.46 -2.38 5.75
C LYS A 295 -28.00 -2.91 7.08
N LEU A 296 -29.27 -3.35 7.13
CA LEU A 296 -29.85 -3.97 8.32
C LEU A 296 -29.11 -5.25 8.71
N LEU A 297 -28.67 -6.05 7.74
CA LEU A 297 -27.92 -7.27 7.98
C LEU A 297 -26.46 -7.03 8.45
N LEU A 298 -25.92 -5.82 8.27
CA LEU A 298 -24.63 -5.42 8.85
C LEU A 298 -24.70 -5.07 10.33
N LEU A 299 -25.89 -4.66 10.79
CA LEU A 299 -26.06 -4.42 12.21
C LEU A 299 -25.89 -5.75 12.97
N PRO A 300 -25.18 -5.74 14.12
CA PRO A 300 -25.14 -6.92 14.95
C PRO A 300 -26.60 -7.33 15.24
N PRO A 301 -26.93 -8.64 15.22
CA PRO A 301 -28.24 -9.07 15.64
C PRO A 301 -28.45 -8.45 17.02
N ASN A 302 -29.49 -7.62 17.14
CA ASN A 302 -29.82 -6.95 18.39
C ASN A 302 -29.77 -7.98 19.52
N GLY A 303 -28.71 -7.93 20.33
CA GLY A 303 -28.55 -8.81 21.46
C GLY A 303 -29.76 -8.61 22.34
N GLY A 304 -30.69 -9.54 22.20
CA GLY A 304 -31.75 -9.76 23.18
C GLY A 304 -32.43 -8.53 23.77
N THR A 305 -32.95 -7.61 22.95
CA THR A 305 -34.13 -6.89 23.41
C THR A 305 -35.19 -7.95 23.47
N ASN A 306 -35.51 -8.38 24.70
CA ASN A 306 -36.67 -9.18 25.00
C ASN A 306 -37.91 -8.39 24.55
N TYR A 307 -38.24 -8.47 23.25
CA TYR A 307 -39.54 -8.01 22.78
C TYR A 307 -40.54 -8.92 23.45
N LYS A 308 -41.18 -8.43 24.51
CA LYS A 308 -42.39 -9.06 25.01
C LYS A 308 -43.33 -9.14 23.81
N PRO A 309 -43.85 -10.34 23.48
CA PRO A 309 -44.79 -10.48 22.38
C PRO A 309 -45.94 -9.48 22.57
N LEU A 310 -46.28 -8.75 21.53
CA LEU A 310 -47.36 -7.74 21.56
C LEU A 310 -48.73 -8.30 22.01
N HIS A 311 -48.92 -9.63 21.87
CA HIS A 311 -50.17 -10.30 22.32
C HIS A 311 -50.39 -10.29 23.82
N ASN A 312 -49.42 -9.87 24.64
CA ASN A 312 -49.55 -9.74 26.10
C ASN A 312 -49.67 -8.28 26.54
N TRP A 313 -49.93 -7.34 25.66
CA TRP A 313 -50.12 -5.94 26.04
C TRP A 313 -51.54 -5.79 26.64
N PRO A 314 -51.68 -5.47 27.93
CA PRO A 314 -52.99 -5.28 28.55
C PRO A 314 -53.61 -4.01 27.92
N GLY A 315 -54.67 -4.17 27.17
CA GLY A 315 -55.47 -3.06 26.63
C GLY A 315 -55.66 -3.02 25.12
N THR A 316 -55.11 -3.94 24.34
CA THR A 316 -55.51 -4.08 22.92
C THR A 316 -56.57 -5.13 22.77
N GLU A 317 -57.84 -4.73 22.90
CA GLU A 317 -58.93 -5.54 22.34
C GLU A 317 -58.72 -5.66 20.82
N PRO A 318 -58.93 -6.88 20.26
CA PRO A 318 -58.85 -7.01 18.80
C PRO A 318 -59.84 -6.02 18.18
N ALA A 319 -59.35 -5.23 17.22
CA ALA A 319 -60.17 -4.21 16.52
C ALA A 319 -61.44 -4.90 16.00
N ASN A 320 -62.60 -4.44 16.46
CA ASN A 320 -63.87 -4.94 15.97
C ASN A 320 -64.11 -4.49 14.53
N VAL A 321 -63.71 -5.32 13.59
CA VAL A 321 -63.76 -5.03 12.13
C VAL A 321 -65.21 -4.85 11.65
N SER A 322 -66.22 -5.30 12.41
CA SER A 322 -67.63 -5.15 12.08
C SER A 322 -68.11 -3.70 12.14
N VAL A 323 -67.44 -2.83 12.87
CA VAL A 323 -67.71 -1.40 12.91
C VAL A 323 -67.43 -0.74 11.53
N TYR A 324 -66.43 -1.25 10.81
CA TYR A 324 -66.12 -0.73 9.46
C TYR A 324 -67.07 -1.21 8.36
N ALA A 325 -67.81 -2.28 8.59
CA ALA A 325 -68.83 -2.72 7.65
C ALA A 325 -70.04 -1.75 7.54
N GLN A 326 -70.20 -0.88 8.57
CA GLN A 326 -71.22 0.17 8.54
C GLN A 326 -70.86 1.41 7.76
N LEU A 327 -69.57 1.58 7.43
CA LEU A 327 -69.06 2.73 6.60
C LEU A 327 -69.14 2.49 5.09
N GLY A 328 -69.43 1.28 4.64
CA GLY A 328 -69.61 0.91 3.24
C GLY A 328 -71.03 1.00 2.70
N GLY A 329 -71.97 1.54 3.44
CA GLY A 329 -73.39 1.62 3.11
C GLY A 329 -73.92 3.05 2.84
N LEU A 330 -73.17 3.84 2.10
CA LEU A 330 -73.65 5.09 1.46
C LEU A 330 -73.41 4.98 -0.06
N SER A 331 -74.37 4.32 -0.74
CA SER A 331 -74.64 4.52 -2.17
C SER A 331 -75.72 5.53 -2.38
#